data_72521c085cffc534100a732f7e891e70
#
_entry.id   72521c085cffc534100a732f7e891e70
#
_cell.length_a   1.000
_cell.length_b   1.000
_cell.length_c   1.000
_cell.angle_alpha   90.00
_cell.angle_beta   90.00
_cell.angle_gamma   90.00
#
_symmetry.space_group_name_H-M   'P 1'
#
loop_
_entity.id
_entity.type
_entity.pdbx_description
1 polymer ?
#
loop_
_entity_poly.entity_id
_entity_poly.type
_entity_poly.pdbx_seq_one_letter_code
_entity_poly.pdbx_strand_id
1 'polypeptide(L)'
;MVVNGPAAGSPDVDWQLLAATANGAGDAFAPLVERHQDRLIRLCERLLGDREEARDAAQEIFLKVFRHAGDAEPRGRFSTWLHRIALNHCFNRLRRRKIVRFFSFERMGAAGGEERPPFEPPDGRPDAEAELLT
;
A
#
# COMPACT_ATOMS: atom_id res chain seq x y z
N MET A 1 11.02 28.75 5.24
CA MET A 1 10.96 28.32 5.20
C MET A 1 11.24 27.74 5.20
N VAL A 2 11.29 27.67 5.08
CA VAL A 2 11.39 26.99 5.05
C VAL A 2 11.70 26.40 4.95
N VAL A 3 11.78 26.34 4.97
CA VAL A 3 11.95 25.67 4.87
C VAL A 3 12.21 25.06 4.77
N ASN A 4 12.28 24.98 4.74
CA ASN A 4 12.46 24.26 4.61
C ASN A 4 12.60 23.54 4.45
N GLY A 5 12.73 24.23 4.47
CA GLY A 5 12.62 23.40 4.40
C GLY A 5 13.11 22.34 3.88
N PRO A 6 12.85 21.79 4.27
CA PRO A 6 13.27 20.61 3.84
C PRO A 6 13.20 20.56 2.43
N ALA A 7 14.09 20.25 1.89
CA ALA A 7 14.10 20.18 0.55
C ALA A 7 13.05 19.38 0.00
N ALA A 8 12.92 19.51 -1.20
CA ALA A 8 11.98 18.74 -1.89
C ALA A 8 12.35 17.35 -1.67
N GLY A 9 11.54 16.53 -1.58
CA GLY A 9 11.81 15.20 -1.33
C GLY A 9 12.01 14.93 0.12
N SER A 10 11.96 15.94 0.89
CA SER A 10 12.09 15.73 2.26
C SER A 10 10.90 14.98 2.77
N PRO A 11 11.07 14.05 3.62
CA PRO A 11 9.95 13.29 4.13
C PRO A 11 8.95 14.16 4.85
N ASP A 12 9.40 15.25 5.39
CA ASP A 12 8.52 16.12 6.10
C ASP A 12 7.47 16.74 5.22
N VAL A 13 7.80 17.00 3.99
CA VAL A 13 6.85 17.59 3.08
C VAL A 13 5.68 16.65 2.88
N ASP A 14 5.97 15.38 2.72
CA ASP A 14 4.91 14.41 2.50
C ASP A 14 4.01 14.28 3.72
N TRP A 15 4.61 14.24 4.89
CA TRP A 15 3.79 14.15 6.09
C TRP A 15 2.96 15.41 6.27
N GLN A 16 3.47 16.54 5.87
CA GLN A 16 2.72 17.77 5.97
C GLN A 16 1.55 17.78 5.01
N LEU A 17 1.76 17.24 3.82
CA LEU A 17 0.66 17.16 2.87
C LEU A 17 -0.43 16.22 3.39
N LEU A 18 -0.02 15.15 4.01
CA LEU A 18 -1.00 14.22 4.55
C LEU A 18 -1.76 14.85 5.71
N ALA A 19 -1.07 15.58 6.55
CA ALA A 19 -1.72 16.23 7.66
C ALA A 19 -2.71 17.28 7.17
N ALA A 20 -2.35 18.02 6.14
CA ALA A 20 -3.25 18.99 5.59
C ALA A 20 -4.48 18.32 5.01
N THR A 21 -4.29 17.18 4.38
CA THR A 21 -5.40 16.42 3.85
C THR A 21 -6.33 16.02 4.98
N ALA A 22 -5.77 15.56 6.06
CA ALA A 22 -6.57 15.13 7.20
C ALA A 22 -7.36 16.27 7.80
N ASN A 23 -6.83 17.47 7.69
CA ASN A 23 -7.51 18.62 8.22
C ASN A 23 -8.49 19.24 7.26
N GLY A 24 -8.82 18.56 6.22
CA GLY A 24 -9.86 19.05 5.33
C GLY A 24 -9.37 19.69 4.06
N ALA A 25 -8.09 19.82 3.87
CA ALA A 25 -7.59 20.40 2.64
C ALA A 25 -7.43 19.31 1.62
N GLY A 26 -8.49 18.92 1.00
CA GLY A 26 -8.45 17.84 0.03
C GLY A 26 -7.50 18.11 -1.10
N ASP A 27 -7.24 19.38 -1.41
CA ASP A 27 -6.32 19.69 -2.47
C ASP A 27 -4.92 19.26 -2.14
N ALA A 28 -4.59 19.07 -0.90
CA ALA A 28 -3.24 18.69 -0.52
C ALA A 28 -2.94 17.25 -0.87
N PHE A 29 -3.95 16.45 -1.10
CA PHE A 29 -3.71 15.04 -1.39
C PHE A 29 -3.20 14.84 -2.81
N ALA A 30 -3.65 15.64 -3.72
CA ALA A 30 -3.24 15.47 -5.11
C ALA A 30 -1.73 15.56 -5.29
N PRO A 31 -1.06 16.55 -4.74
CA PRO A 31 0.40 16.57 -4.89
C PRO A 31 1.06 15.37 -4.22
N LEU A 32 0.48 14.89 -3.16
CA LEU A 32 1.04 13.72 -2.50
C LEU A 32 0.97 12.53 -3.43
N VAL A 33 -0.16 12.34 -4.09
CA VAL A 33 -0.33 11.26 -5.03
C VAL A 33 0.65 11.41 -6.18
N GLU A 34 0.77 12.61 -6.71
CA GLU A 34 1.65 12.84 -7.83
C GLU A 34 3.09 12.54 -7.51
N ARG A 35 3.50 12.83 -6.29
CA ARG A 35 4.87 12.58 -5.91
C ARG A 35 5.20 11.10 -5.84
N HIS A 36 4.24 10.27 -5.55
CA HIS A 36 4.50 8.87 -5.30
C HIS A 36 3.86 7.89 -6.27
N GLN A 37 3.01 8.38 -7.12
CA GLN A 37 2.21 7.51 -7.97
C GLN A 37 3.03 6.59 -8.87
N ASP A 38 3.97 7.15 -9.59
CA ASP A 38 4.73 6.32 -10.52
C ASP A 38 5.51 5.24 -9.82
N ARG A 39 6.13 5.61 -8.73
CA ARG A 39 6.93 4.66 -8.00
C ARG A 39 6.06 3.58 -7.40
N LEU A 40 4.89 3.98 -6.91
CA LEU A 40 3.99 3.03 -6.31
C LEU A 40 3.47 2.04 -7.35
N ILE A 41 3.09 2.53 -8.51
CA ILE A 41 2.60 1.65 -9.55
C ILE A 41 3.68 0.67 -9.98
N ARG A 42 4.92 1.13 -10.09
CA ARG A 42 6.01 0.25 -10.47
C ARG A 42 6.23 -0.83 -9.43
N LEU A 43 6.14 -0.48 -8.17
CA LEU A 43 6.30 -1.46 -7.12
C LEU A 43 5.18 -2.48 -7.20
N CYS A 44 3.95 -2.03 -7.35
CA CYS A 44 2.83 -2.94 -7.43
C CYS A 44 2.95 -3.83 -8.66
N GLU A 45 3.45 -3.29 -9.74
CA GLU A 45 3.60 -4.09 -10.94
C GLU A 45 4.61 -5.19 -10.73
N ARG A 46 5.69 -4.88 -10.05
CA ARG A 46 6.68 -5.90 -9.78
C ARG A 46 6.12 -7.00 -8.90
N LEU A 47 5.28 -6.64 -7.96
CA LEU A 47 4.73 -7.62 -7.06
C LEU A 47 3.57 -8.41 -7.66
N LEU A 48 2.72 -7.75 -8.40
CA LEU A 48 1.54 -8.41 -8.92
C LEU A 48 1.70 -8.98 -10.32
N GLY A 49 2.67 -8.48 -11.04
CA GLY A 49 2.94 -9.02 -12.38
C GLY A 49 2.03 -8.53 -13.48
N ASP A 50 1.24 -7.51 -13.23
CA ASP A 50 0.32 -7.03 -14.24
C ASP A 50 0.15 -5.55 -14.05
N ARG A 51 0.26 -4.79 -15.10
CA ARG A 51 0.22 -3.36 -15.01
C ARG A 51 -1.15 -2.82 -14.65
N GLU A 52 -2.17 -3.37 -15.20
CA GLU A 52 -3.47 -2.92 -14.89
C GLU A 52 -3.85 -3.21 -13.47
N GLU A 53 -3.50 -4.37 -13.01
CA GLU A 53 -3.72 -4.71 -11.63
C GLU A 53 -2.92 -3.80 -10.73
N ALA A 54 -1.73 -3.43 -11.17
CA ALA A 54 -0.89 -2.56 -10.38
C ALA A 54 -1.51 -1.19 -10.21
N ARG A 55 -2.11 -0.68 -11.25
CA ARG A 55 -2.75 0.60 -11.18
C ARG A 55 -3.94 0.56 -10.24
N ASP A 56 -4.69 -0.52 -10.33
CA ASP A 56 -5.81 -0.70 -9.48
C ASP A 56 -5.37 -0.77 -8.03
N ALA A 57 -4.32 -1.53 -7.77
CA ALA A 57 -3.81 -1.66 -6.42
C ALA A 57 -3.30 -0.32 -5.90
N ALA A 58 -2.61 0.43 -6.74
CA ALA A 58 -2.10 1.72 -6.31
C ALA A 58 -3.24 2.66 -5.93
N GLN A 59 -4.30 2.61 -6.68
CA GLN A 59 -5.43 3.43 -6.40
C GLN A 59 -6.05 3.05 -5.06
N GLU A 60 -6.16 1.78 -4.82
CA GLU A 60 -6.71 1.32 -3.55
C GLU A 60 -5.81 1.68 -2.40
N ILE A 61 -4.51 1.63 -2.61
CA ILE A 61 -3.56 2.00 -1.57
C ILE A 61 -3.71 3.48 -1.24
N PHE A 62 -3.82 4.32 -2.25
CA PHE A 62 -3.99 5.74 -1.99
C PHE A 62 -5.32 6.02 -1.29
N LEU A 63 -6.35 5.26 -1.61
CA LEU A 63 -7.61 5.43 -0.91
C LEU A 63 -7.48 5.08 0.56
N LYS A 64 -6.71 4.05 0.86
CA LYS A 64 -6.48 3.71 2.24
C LYS A 64 -5.72 4.83 2.94
N VAL A 65 -4.73 5.38 2.27
CA VAL A 65 -3.97 6.46 2.85
C VAL A 65 -4.88 7.65 3.12
N PHE A 66 -5.75 7.95 2.18
CA PHE A 66 -6.64 9.08 2.32
C PHE A 66 -7.59 8.86 3.49
N ARG A 67 -8.17 7.70 3.58
CA ARG A 67 -9.11 7.41 4.63
C ARG A 67 -8.50 7.45 6.01
N HIS A 68 -7.24 7.08 6.12
CA HIS A 68 -6.59 7.00 7.41
C HIS A 68 -5.62 8.13 7.66
N ALA A 69 -5.75 9.19 6.89
CA ALA A 69 -4.83 10.31 7.04
C ALA A 69 -4.87 10.89 8.44
N GLY A 70 -6.02 10.91 9.04
CA GLY A 70 -6.14 11.49 10.35
C GLY A 70 -5.56 10.64 11.45
N ASP A 71 -5.40 9.36 11.18
CA ASP A 71 -4.88 8.46 12.17
C ASP A 71 -3.41 8.21 12.04
N ALA A 72 -2.82 8.64 10.96
CA ALA A 72 -1.44 8.33 10.71
C ALA A 72 -0.53 9.13 11.63
N GLU A 73 0.45 8.47 12.16
CA GLU A 73 1.39 9.15 13.01
C GLU A 73 2.68 9.27 12.28
N PRO A 74 3.19 10.47 12.07
CA PRO A 74 4.42 10.63 11.32
C PRO A 74 5.59 10.02 12.06
N ARG A 75 6.14 8.98 11.52
CA ARG A 75 7.27 8.37 12.07
C ARG A 75 8.14 7.97 10.98
N GLY A 76 9.35 8.40 10.95
CA GLY A 76 10.27 8.07 9.90
C GLY A 76 9.85 8.70 8.59
N ARG A 77 10.24 8.11 7.51
CA ARG A 77 9.97 8.65 6.20
C ARG A 77 8.62 8.24 5.70
N PHE A 78 7.92 9.16 5.10
CA PHE A 78 6.62 8.87 4.54
C PHE A 78 6.73 7.77 3.49
N SER A 79 7.77 7.81 2.67
CA SER A 79 7.90 6.81 1.62
C SER A 79 8.04 5.41 2.18
N THR A 80 8.70 5.27 3.32
CA THR A 80 8.84 3.97 3.94
C THR A 80 7.49 3.48 4.46
N TRP A 81 6.76 4.39 5.05
CA TRP A 81 5.43 4.05 5.56
C TRP A 81 4.51 3.64 4.41
N LEU A 82 4.54 4.41 3.32
CA LEU A 82 3.73 4.10 2.17
C LEU A 82 4.13 2.76 1.57
N HIS A 83 5.42 2.51 1.50
CA HIS A 83 5.94 1.28 0.95
C HIS A 83 5.42 0.08 1.76
N ARG A 84 5.38 0.21 3.06
CA ARG A 84 4.91 -0.86 3.89
C ARG A 84 3.42 -1.12 3.66
N ILE A 85 2.62 -0.08 3.50
CA ILE A 85 1.22 -0.25 3.21
C ILE A 85 1.08 -0.96 1.87
N ALA A 86 1.91 -0.58 0.91
CA ALA A 86 1.84 -1.17 -0.42
C ALA A 86 2.19 -2.66 -0.38
N LEU A 87 3.23 -2.99 0.35
CA LEU A 87 3.62 -4.39 0.45
C LEU A 87 2.52 -5.21 1.08
N ASN A 88 1.96 -4.72 2.16
CA ASN A 88 0.89 -5.46 2.82
C ASN A 88 -0.32 -5.61 1.91
N HIS A 89 -0.65 -4.58 1.19
CA HIS A 89 -1.79 -4.63 0.31
C HIS A 89 -1.57 -5.65 -0.81
N CYS A 90 -0.41 -5.61 -1.43
CA CYS A 90 -0.13 -6.51 -2.53
C CYS A 90 0.03 -7.95 -2.06
N PHE A 91 0.64 -8.16 -0.91
CA PHE A 91 0.78 -9.50 -0.39
C PHE A 91 -0.59 -10.09 -0.06
N ASN A 92 -1.47 -9.28 0.49
CA ASN A 92 -2.82 -9.75 0.76
C ASN A 92 -3.55 -10.11 -0.52
N ARG A 93 -3.34 -9.32 -1.55
CA ARG A 93 -3.95 -9.58 -2.82
C ARG A 93 -3.46 -10.88 -3.40
N LEU A 94 -2.16 -11.11 -3.33
CA LEU A 94 -1.59 -12.34 -3.82
C LEU A 94 -2.05 -13.53 -3.01
N ARG A 95 -2.17 -13.36 -1.72
CA ARG A 95 -2.62 -14.42 -0.89
C ARG A 95 -4.05 -14.79 -1.22
N ARG A 96 -4.91 -13.85 -1.42
CA ARG A 96 -6.26 -14.09 -1.79
C ARG A 96 -6.33 -14.79 -3.12
N ARG A 97 -5.51 -14.40 -4.06
CA ARG A 97 -5.46 -15.01 -5.36
C ARG A 97 -5.07 -16.47 -5.24
N LYS A 98 -4.13 -16.76 -4.36
CA LYS A 98 -3.72 -18.11 -4.15
C LYS A 98 -4.82 -18.93 -3.54
N ILE A 99 -5.51 -18.40 -2.59
CA ILE A 99 -6.59 -19.10 -1.95
C ILE A 99 -7.69 -19.43 -2.94
N VAL A 100 -8.04 -18.47 -3.77
CA VAL A 100 -9.07 -18.70 -4.75
C VAL A 100 -8.66 -19.78 -5.72
N ARG A 101 -7.41 -19.76 -6.14
CA ARG A 101 -6.92 -20.74 -7.05
C ARG A 101 -6.95 -22.13 -6.41
N PHE A 102 -6.58 -22.17 -5.15
CA PHE A 102 -6.55 -23.43 -4.44
C PHE A 102 -7.96 -24.00 -4.35
N PHE A 103 -8.92 -23.20 -4.00
CA PHE A 103 -10.29 -23.68 -3.93
C PHE A 103 -10.82 -24.10 -5.28
N SER A 104 -10.47 -23.40 -6.30
CA SER A 104 -10.89 -23.75 -7.62
C SER A 104 -10.35 -25.08 -7.99
N PHE A 105 -9.12 -25.32 -7.68
CA PHE A 105 -8.50 -26.55 -7.98
C PHE A 105 -9.16 -27.68 -7.22
N GLU A 106 -9.45 -27.49 -5.99
CA GLU A 106 -10.13 -28.48 -5.23
C GLU A 106 -11.48 -28.74 -5.76
N ARG A 107 -12.20 -27.78 -6.19
CA ARG A 107 -13.49 -27.96 -6.74
C ARG A 107 -13.41 -28.74 -7.98
N MET A 108 -12.37 -28.68 -8.69
CA MET A 108 -12.25 -29.46 -9.86
C MET A 108 -11.76 -30.83 -9.54
N GLY A 109 -11.56 -31.14 -8.34
CA GLY A 109 -11.18 -32.46 -8.00
C GLY A 109 -9.72 -32.71 -8.07
N ALA A 110 -9.00 -31.76 -8.27
CA ALA A 110 -7.64 -31.98 -8.41
C ALA A 110 -7.04 -31.96 -7.13
N ALA A 111 -7.05 -32.67 -6.42
CA ALA A 111 -6.63 -32.58 -5.20
C ALA A 111 -5.32 -32.28 -4.92
N GLY A 112 -4.63 -32.01 -5.29
CA GLY A 112 -3.45 -31.76 -5.03
C GLY A 112 -3.03 -31.32 -3.84
N GLY A 113 -3.26 -30.82 -3.45
CA GLY A 113 -3.04 -30.37 -2.53
C GLY A 113 -2.25 -29.81 -1.64
N GLU A 114 -1.53 -30.08 -1.22
CA GLU A 114 -0.99 -29.61 -0.23
C GLU A 114 -0.16 -28.51 -0.36
N GLU A 115 -0.33 -27.72 -1.22
CA GLU A 115 0.44 -26.70 -1.30
C GLU A 115 0.17 -25.65 -0.44
N ARG A 116 0.86 -25.21 0.36
CA ARG A 116 0.58 -24.14 1.07
C ARG A 116 0.87 -22.95 0.35
N PRO A 117 0.40 -21.87 0.68
CA PRO A 117 0.62 -20.65 -0.02
C PRO A 117 2.07 -20.42 0.03
N PRO A 118 2.65 -20.28 -1.04
CA PRO A 118 4.03 -20.13 -1.06
C PRO A 118 4.50 -18.86 -0.49
N PHE A 119 3.68 -18.01 -0.16
CA PHE A 119 4.16 -16.83 0.21
C PHE A 119 3.46 -16.28 1.37
N GLU A 120 4.08 -15.80 2.32
CA GLU A 120 3.50 -15.21 3.38
C GLU A 120 4.07 -13.89 3.58
N PRO A 121 3.36 -12.91 4.02
CA PRO A 121 3.89 -11.58 4.19
C PRO A 121 5.05 -11.64 5.12
N PRO A 122 6.02 -10.87 4.86
CA PRO A 122 7.21 -10.90 5.66
C PRO A 122 6.94 -10.72 7.10
N ASP A 123 6.08 -9.88 7.46
CA ASP A 123 5.76 -9.71 8.75
C ASP A 123 4.91 -10.68 9.23
N GLY A 124 4.22 -11.33 8.47
CA GLY A 124 3.29 -12.25 8.85
C GLY A 124 2.46 -11.71 9.88
N ARG A 125 2.47 -10.50 10.14
CA ARG A 125 1.68 -10.01 11.10
C ARG A 125 0.65 -9.22 10.56
N PRO A 126 -0.50 -9.60 10.60
CA PRO A 126 -1.59 -8.85 10.09
C PRO A 126 -1.78 -7.62 10.87
N ASP A 127 -1.28 -7.61 12.04
CA ASP A 127 -1.52 -6.47 12.78
C ASP A 127 -0.76 -5.32 12.29
N ALA A 128 0.27 -5.49 11.58
CA ALA A 128 0.98 -4.40 11.02
C ALA A 128 0.06 -3.65 10.15
N GLU A 129 -0.70 -4.36 9.36
CA GLU A 129 -1.58 -3.70 8.49
C GLU A 129 -2.70 -3.11 9.27
N ALA A 130 -3.17 -3.77 10.24
CA ALA A 130 -4.22 -3.25 11.03
C ALA A 130 -3.81 -1.99 11.68
N GLU A 131 -2.60 -1.93 12.15
CA GLU A 131 -2.16 -0.76 12.69
C GLU A 131 -2.15 0.35 11.75
N LEU A 132 -1.77 0.13 10.55
CA LEU A 132 -1.73 1.17 9.58
C LEU A 132 -3.08 1.54 9.08
N LEU A 133 -4.00 0.67 9.10
CA LEU A 133 -5.27 0.93 8.52
C LEU A 133 -6.36 1.20 9.48
N THR A 134 -6.13 1.09 10.71
CA THR A 134 -7.18 1.44 11.62
C THR A 134 -6.92 2.76 12.19
#